data_72fd43d7c2ccf1dfd662768fdaa2e4ec
#
_entry.id   72fd43d7c2ccf1dfd662768fdaa2e4ec
#
_cell.length_a   1.000
_cell.length_b   1.000
_cell.length_c   1.000
_cell.angle_alpha   90.00
_cell.angle_beta   90.00
_cell.angle_gamma   90.00
#
_symmetry.space_group_name_H-M   'P 1'
#
loop_
_entity.id
_entity.type
_entity.pdbx_description
1 polymer ?
#
loop_
_entity_poly.entity_id
_entity_poly.type
_entity_poly.pdbx_seq_one_letter_code
_entity_poly.pdbx_strand_id
1 'polypeptide(L)'
;MIKGKAESLEEDQSYLIHSGQKLPTVIRLRYFVKVPFREVALTRKNILLRDNNSCQYCNYRGSDLSIDHVLPRSRGGTDNWENVTTACLRCNVQKGNRTPEEANMPLKRKPYRPLSNLNFEATRQIDSGKHKEWSKYVIGLAA
;
A
#
# COMPACT_ATOMS: atom_id res chain seq x y z
N MET A 1 5.32 -1.59 -30.20
CA MET A 1 5.87 -0.52 -29.35
C MET A 1 5.24 0.81 -29.69
N ILE A 2 5.01 1.66 -28.71
CA ILE A 2 4.26 2.92 -28.82
C ILE A 2 5.06 3.91 -29.69
N LYS A 3 5.04 3.73 -31.03
CA LYS A 3 5.54 4.64 -32.08
C LYS A 3 6.69 5.60 -31.65
N GLY A 4 7.78 5.07 -31.04
CA GLY A 4 8.93 5.87 -30.60
C GLY A 4 8.73 6.81 -29.41
N LYS A 5 7.57 6.76 -28.72
CA LYS A 5 7.25 7.63 -27.59
C LYS A 5 7.74 7.11 -26.24
N ALA A 6 8.05 5.84 -26.14
CA ALA A 6 8.54 5.19 -24.93
C ALA A 6 9.59 4.13 -25.27
N GLU A 7 10.43 3.80 -24.30
CA GLU A 7 11.38 2.68 -24.34
C GLU A 7 11.08 1.71 -23.18
N SER A 8 11.32 0.44 -23.39
CA SER A 8 11.21 -0.60 -22.35
C SER A 8 12.44 -0.55 -21.47
N LEU A 9 12.24 -0.57 -20.16
CA LEU A 9 13.32 -0.66 -19.16
C LEU A 9 13.37 -2.06 -18.52
N GLU A 10 12.20 -2.63 -18.25
CA GLU A 10 12.07 -3.98 -17.71
C GLU A 10 11.02 -4.75 -18.50
N GLU A 11 11.23 -6.05 -18.67
CA GLU A 11 10.36 -6.91 -19.45
C GLU A 11 10.03 -8.19 -18.68
N ASP A 12 8.77 -8.64 -18.78
CA ASP A 12 8.37 -9.95 -18.27
C ASP A 12 8.96 -11.04 -19.16
N GLN A 13 9.79 -11.90 -18.57
CA GLN A 13 10.45 -13.00 -19.29
C GLN A 13 9.49 -14.16 -19.58
N SER A 14 8.38 -14.24 -18.88
CA SER A 14 7.41 -15.34 -18.95
C SER A 14 6.27 -15.08 -19.93
N TYR A 15 6.09 -13.84 -20.41
CA TYR A 15 4.97 -13.45 -21.25
C TYR A 15 5.37 -12.85 -22.59
N LEU A 16 4.92 -13.45 -23.67
CA LEU A 16 5.10 -12.95 -25.03
C LEU A 16 3.78 -12.39 -25.58
N ILE A 17 3.84 -11.20 -26.17
CA ILE A 17 2.71 -10.62 -26.91
C ILE A 17 2.66 -11.20 -28.34
N HIS A 18 1.52 -11.00 -29.04
CA HIS A 18 1.28 -11.58 -30.37
C HIS A 18 2.39 -11.34 -31.41
N SER A 19 3.22 -10.31 -31.24
CA SER A 19 4.36 -10.00 -32.10
C SER A 19 5.64 -10.78 -31.76
N GLY A 20 5.61 -11.71 -30.81
CA GLY A 20 6.80 -12.41 -30.29
C GLY A 20 7.70 -11.53 -29.40
N GLN A 21 7.27 -10.33 -29.07
CA GLN A 21 7.99 -9.43 -28.18
C GLN A 21 7.60 -9.70 -26.73
N LYS A 22 8.54 -9.46 -25.81
CA LYS A 22 8.28 -9.54 -24.37
C LYS A 22 7.38 -8.40 -23.91
N LEU A 23 6.54 -8.66 -22.91
CA LEU A 23 5.68 -7.64 -22.33
C LEU A 23 6.53 -6.66 -21.49
N PRO A 24 6.58 -5.35 -21.84
CA PRO A 24 7.27 -4.38 -20.98
C PRO A 24 6.51 -4.19 -19.68
N THR A 25 7.20 -4.36 -18.55
CA THR A 25 6.66 -4.14 -17.19
C THR A 25 7.00 -2.76 -16.66
N VAL A 26 8.09 -2.16 -17.14
CA VAL A 26 8.47 -0.77 -16.86
C VAL A 26 8.84 -0.10 -18.17
N ILE A 27 8.26 1.07 -18.42
CA ILE A 27 8.57 1.90 -19.59
C ILE A 27 9.02 3.29 -19.15
N ARG A 28 9.99 3.85 -19.89
CA ARG A 28 10.39 5.25 -19.76
C ARG A 28 9.81 6.04 -20.94
N LEU A 29 9.03 7.09 -20.63
CA LEU A 29 8.56 8.02 -21.65
C LEU A 29 9.71 8.91 -22.13
N ARG A 30 9.79 9.17 -23.44
CA ARG A 30 10.81 10.07 -24.03
C ARG A 30 10.49 11.55 -23.85
N TYR A 31 9.32 11.87 -23.34
CA TYR A 31 8.87 13.25 -23.05
C TYR A 31 8.15 13.28 -21.72
N PHE A 32 8.16 14.46 -21.10
CA PHE A 32 7.49 14.66 -19.82
C PHE A 32 5.98 14.62 -19.99
N VAL A 33 5.31 13.83 -19.17
CA VAL A 33 3.85 13.80 -19.04
C VAL A 33 3.49 14.22 -17.63
N LYS A 34 2.76 15.32 -17.49
CA LYS A 34 2.21 15.72 -16.20
C LYS A 34 1.08 14.77 -15.82
N VAL A 35 1.37 13.84 -14.95
CA VAL A 35 0.34 12.96 -14.37
C VAL A 35 -0.37 13.72 -13.25
N PRO A 36 -1.71 13.87 -13.29
CA PRO A 36 -2.43 14.54 -12.23
C PRO A 36 -2.28 13.74 -10.92
N PHE A 37 -1.97 14.47 -9.85
CA PHE A 37 -1.93 13.89 -8.52
C PHE A 37 -3.33 13.37 -8.15
N ARG A 38 -3.42 12.10 -7.83
CA ARG A 38 -4.65 11.48 -7.32
C ARG A 38 -4.39 10.97 -5.91
N GLU A 39 -5.14 11.51 -4.97
CA GLU A 39 -5.11 11.02 -3.59
C GLU A 39 -5.64 9.59 -3.50
N VAL A 40 -5.07 8.83 -2.59
CA VAL A 40 -5.58 7.49 -2.25
C VAL A 40 -6.81 7.68 -1.38
N ALA A 41 -7.96 7.19 -1.82
CA ALA A 41 -9.19 7.26 -1.04
C ALA A 41 -9.07 6.41 0.23
N LEU A 42 -9.56 6.94 1.36
CA LEU A 42 -9.62 6.22 2.63
C LEU A 42 -10.72 5.15 2.56
N THR A 43 -10.33 3.95 2.18
CA THR A 43 -11.24 2.79 2.12
C THR A 43 -10.65 1.63 2.90
N ARG A 44 -11.52 0.71 3.37
CA ARG A 44 -11.09 -0.52 4.03
C ARG A 44 -10.02 -1.27 3.21
N LYS A 45 -10.24 -1.43 1.89
CA LYS A 45 -9.31 -2.09 0.99
C LYS A 45 -7.94 -1.42 1.01
N ASN A 46 -7.91 -0.10 0.92
CA ASN A 46 -6.65 0.65 0.85
C ASN A 46 -5.91 0.68 2.20
N ILE A 47 -6.65 0.69 3.33
CA ILE A 47 -6.04 0.58 4.66
C ILE A 47 -5.39 -0.80 4.83
N LEU A 48 -6.10 -1.88 4.49
CA LEU A 48 -5.55 -3.24 4.51
C LEU A 48 -4.30 -3.37 3.64
N LEU A 49 -4.31 -2.78 2.44
CA LEU A 49 -3.16 -2.78 1.52
C LEU A 49 -1.97 -2.02 2.09
N ARG A 50 -2.19 -0.82 2.66
CA ARG A 50 -1.13 -0.03 3.32
C ARG A 50 -0.43 -0.82 4.41
N ASP A 51 -1.20 -1.61 5.14
CA ASP A 51 -0.74 -2.38 6.30
C ASP A 51 -0.34 -3.82 5.93
N ASN A 52 -0.13 -4.12 4.62
CA ASN A 52 0.28 -5.43 4.11
C ASN A 52 -0.65 -6.57 4.53
N ASN A 53 -1.97 -6.30 4.62
CA ASN A 53 -2.98 -7.25 5.08
C ASN A 53 -2.55 -7.93 6.40
N SER A 54 -2.01 -7.15 7.34
CA SER A 54 -1.53 -7.63 8.64
C SER A 54 -2.00 -6.74 9.78
N CYS A 55 -2.27 -7.36 10.91
CA CYS A 55 -2.57 -6.66 12.16
C CYS A 55 -1.36 -5.83 12.61
N GLN A 56 -1.53 -4.54 12.80
CA GLN A 56 -0.44 -3.64 13.19
C GLN A 56 -0.08 -3.74 14.68
N TYR A 57 -0.80 -4.54 15.45
CA TYR A 57 -0.48 -4.85 16.84
C TYR A 57 0.33 -6.15 16.99
N CYS A 58 -0.10 -7.25 16.36
CA CYS A 58 0.48 -8.58 16.56
C CYS A 58 1.05 -9.25 15.29
N ASN A 59 1.02 -8.58 14.11
CA ASN A 59 1.43 -9.10 12.81
C ASN A 59 0.59 -10.29 12.28
N TYR A 60 -0.53 -10.63 12.92
CA TYR A 60 -1.41 -11.67 12.41
C TYR A 60 -1.88 -11.34 10.98
N ARG A 61 -1.89 -12.38 10.13
CA ARG A 61 -2.42 -12.32 8.75
C ARG A 61 -3.51 -13.37 8.60
N GLY A 62 -4.71 -12.97 8.28
CA GLY A 62 -5.86 -13.85 8.12
C GLY A 62 -7.07 -13.12 7.60
N SER A 63 -8.21 -13.82 7.53
CA SER A 63 -9.46 -13.30 6.98
C SER A 63 -10.22 -12.37 7.92
N ASP A 64 -9.95 -12.44 9.21
CA ASP A 64 -10.64 -11.73 10.29
C ASP A 64 -9.97 -10.38 10.67
N LEU A 65 -9.39 -9.72 9.68
CA LEU A 65 -8.86 -8.37 9.84
C LEU A 65 -9.99 -7.34 9.84
N SER A 66 -9.90 -6.37 10.74
CA SER A 66 -10.80 -5.22 10.89
C SER A 66 -10.02 -3.91 10.78
N ILE A 67 -10.74 -2.80 10.72
CA ILE A 67 -10.15 -1.46 10.85
C ILE A 67 -10.41 -0.97 12.27
N ASP A 68 -9.35 -0.54 12.93
CA ASP A 68 -9.37 0.04 14.25
C ASP A 68 -8.99 1.52 14.21
N HIS A 69 -9.57 2.32 15.10
CA HIS A 69 -9.21 3.72 15.31
C HIS A 69 -8.16 3.80 16.43
N VAL A 70 -6.98 4.33 16.13
CA VAL A 70 -5.90 4.52 17.12
C VAL A 70 -6.41 5.33 18.29
N LEU A 71 -6.94 6.54 18.05
CA LEU A 71 -7.78 7.25 19.00
C LEU A 71 -9.24 6.85 18.73
N PRO A 72 -9.95 6.23 19.68
CA PRO A 72 -11.33 5.80 19.49
C PRO A 72 -12.28 6.93 19.08
N ARG A 73 -13.27 6.63 18.23
CA ARG A 73 -14.28 7.62 17.80
C ARG A 73 -15.04 8.25 18.99
N SER A 74 -15.38 7.47 20.00
CA SER A 74 -16.04 7.95 21.24
C SER A 74 -15.20 8.93 22.04
N ARG A 75 -13.90 9.01 21.73
CA ARG A 75 -12.94 9.93 22.37
C ARG A 75 -12.46 11.03 21.43
N GLY A 76 -13.20 11.28 20.34
CA GLY A 76 -12.90 12.33 19.36
C GLY A 76 -11.99 11.89 18.21
N GLY A 77 -11.72 10.61 18.07
CA GLY A 77 -10.97 10.07 16.93
C GLY A 77 -11.74 10.23 15.62
N THR A 78 -11.07 10.73 14.57
CA THR A 78 -11.63 11.00 13.27
C THR A 78 -11.24 9.93 12.25
N ASP A 79 -12.03 9.84 11.15
CA ASP A 79 -11.74 8.96 10.02
C ASP A 79 -10.70 9.62 9.12
N ASN A 80 -9.42 9.42 9.42
CA ASN A 80 -8.32 9.87 8.59
C ASN A 80 -7.20 8.82 8.53
N TRP A 81 -6.29 8.99 7.60
CA TRP A 81 -5.20 8.04 7.36
C TRP A 81 -4.28 7.86 8.57
N GLU A 82 -4.10 8.90 9.38
CA GLU A 82 -3.22 8.95 10.53
C GLU A 82 -3.85 8.35 11.78
N ASN A 83 -5.18 8.14 11.77
CA ASN A 83 -5.93 7.61 12.92
C ASN A 83 -6.51 6.20 12.70
N VAL A 84 -6.43 5.62 11.51
CA VAL A 84 -6.95 4.29 11.24
C VAL A 84 -5.84 3.29 10.96
N THR A 85 -6.01 2.05 11.42
CA THR A 85 -5.03 0.98 11.25
C THR A 85 -5.71 -0.38 11.10
N THR A 86 -4.99 -1.34 10.50
CA THR A 86 -5.46 -2.72 10.42
C THR A 86 -5.24 -3.44 11.74
N ALA A 87 -6.27 -4.08 12.26
CA ALA A 87 -6.22 -4.90 13.47
C ALA A 87 -6.92 -6.24 13.23
N CYS A 88 -6.43 -7.35 13.78
CA CYS A 88 -7.24 -8.55 13.87
C CYS A 88 -8.36 -8.35 14.90
N LEU A 89 -9.43 -9.12 14.77
CA LEU A 89 -10.59 -9.00 15.65
C LEU A 89 -10.21 -9.10 17.13
N ARG A 90 -9.32 -10.05 17.47
CA ARG A 90 -8.81 -10.23 18.83
C ARG A 90 -8.13 -8.97 19.40
N CYS A 91 -7.18 -8.38 18.65
CA CYS A 91 -6.48 -7.18 19.09
C CYS A 91 -7.43 -5.98 19.18
N ASN A 92 -8.36 -5.84 18.23
CA ASN A 92 -9.33 -4.76 18.21
C ASN A 92 -10.24 -4.81 19.46
N VAL A 93 -10.76 -5.99 19.81
CA VAL A 93 -11.56 -6.21 21.00
C VAL A 93 -10.73 -5.96 22.28
N GLN A 94 -9.50 -6.46 22.33
CA GLN A 94 -8.60 -6.30 23.47
C GLN A 94 -8.26 -4.83 23.71
N LYS A 95 -8.02 -4.04 22.66
CA LYS A 95 -7.77 -2.60 22.77
C LYS A 95 -9.04 -1.87 23.25
N GLY A 96 -10.19 -2.19 22.67
CA GLY A 96 -11.45 -1.57 23.02
C GLY A 96 -11.41 -0.05 22.88
N ASN A 97 -12.02 0.65 23.84
CA ASN A 97 -12.12 2.12 23.84
C ASN A 97 -10.90 2.82 24.50
N ARG A 98 -9.70 2.25 24.29
CA ARG A 98 -8.44 2.78 24.81
C ARG A 98 -7.51 3.17 23.67
N THR A 99 -6.53 4.04 23.93
CA THR A 99 -5.43 4.25 23.01
C THR A 99 -4.46 3.05 23.04
N PRO A 100 -3.58 2.88 22.04
CA PRO A 100 -2.57 1.82 22.06
C PRO A 100 -1.69 1.86 23.31
N GLU A 101 -1.34 3.06 23.79
CA GLU A 101 -0.52 3.26 24.98
C GLU A 101 -1.28 2.81 26.24
N GLU A 102 -2.52 3.21 26.39
CA GLU A 102 -3.38 2.81 27.54
C GLU A 102 -3.66 1.30 27.55
N ALA A 103 -3.73 0.69 26.37
CA ALA A 103 -3.93 -0.74 26.24
C ALA A 103 -2.64 -1.55 26.38
N ASN A 104 -1.48 -0.90 26.47
CA ASN A 104 -0.15 -1.50 26.40
C ASN A 104 0.03 -2.36 25.11
N MET A 105 -0.46 -1.83 23.99
CA MET A 105 -0.47 -2.49 22.70
C MET A 105 0.20 -1.59 21.63
N PRO A 106 1.53 -1.51 21.61
CA PRO A 106 2.22 -0.61 20.68
C PRO A 106 1.98 -1.00 19.23
N LEU A 107 1.80 0.01 18.39
CA LEU A 107 1.70 -0.18 16.94
C LEU A 107 3.07 -0.52 16.36
N LYS A 108 3.14 -1.49 15.44
CA LYS A 108 4.36 -1.83 14.68
C LYS A 108 4.80 -0.69 13.76
N ARG A 109 3.83 0.02 13.20
CA ARG A 109 4.04 1.20 12.36
C ARG A 109 2.97 2.24 12.67
N LYS A 110 3.38 3.51 12.79
CA LYS A 110 2.41 4.61 12.88
C LYS A 110 1.60 4.68 11.59
N PRO A 111 0.27 4.85 11.67
CA PRO A 111 -0.54 5.07 10.50
C PRO A 111 -0.08 6.31 9.74
N TYR A 112 -0.09 6.23 8.42
CA TYR A 112 0.36 7.31 7.55
C TYR A 112 -0.54 7.41 6.30
N ARG A 113 -0.54 8.57 5.66
CA ARG A 113 -1.22 8.80 4.40
C ARG A 113 -0.33 8.34 3.24
N PRO A 114 -0.80 7.44 2.35
CA PRO A 114 -0.06 7.08 1.15
C PRO A 114 0.15 8.29 0.22
N LEU A 115 1.36 8.44 -0.34
CA LEU A 115 1.75 9.62 -1.12
C LEU A 115 0.96 9.79 -2.41
N SER A 116 0.71 8.70 -3.14
CA SER A 116 -0.07 8.73 -4.38
C SER A 116 -0.64 7.36 -4.71
N ASN A 117 -1.68 7.34 -5.54
CA ASN A 117 -2.31 6.08 -5.96
C ASN A 117 -1.37 5.20 -6.81
N LEU A 118 -0.53 5.81 -7.66
CA LEU A 118 0.43 5.08 -8.50
C LEU A 118 1.52 4.40 -7.67
N ASN A 119 2.16 5.15 -6.76
CA ASN A 119 3.18 4.60 -5.88
C ASN A 119 2.59 3.53 -4.95
N PHE A 120 1.39 3.75 -4.44
CA PHE A 120 0.70 2.81 -3.57
C PHE A 120 0.42 1.47 -4.26
N GLU A 121 -0.05 1.49 -5.50
CA GLU A 121 -0.30 0.28 -6.28
C GLU A 121 1.01 -0.43 -6.67
N ALA A 122 2.04 0.31 -7.08
CA ALA A 122 3.35 -0.25 -7.40
C ALA A 122 4.00 -0.90 -6.17
N THR A 123 3.99 -0.22 -5.01
CA THR A 123 4.48 -0.77 -3.74
C THR A 123 3.78 -2.09 -3.40
N ARG A 124 2.49 -2.17 -3.59
CA ARG A 124 1.71 -3.39 -3.38
C ARG A 124 2.19 -4.56 -4.24
N GLN A 125 2.48 -4.31 -5.51
CA GLN A 125 2.96 -5.35 -6.44
C GLN A 125 4.36 -5.85 -6.00
N ILE A 126 5.22 -4.94 -5.56
CA ILE A 126 6.56 -5.25 -5.04
C ILE A 126 6.45 -6.10 -3.77
N ASP A 127 5.64 -5.68 -2.81
CA ASP A 127 5.44 -6.37 -1.53
C ASP A 127 4.82 -7.77 -1.70
N SER A 128 4.00 -7.95 -2.74
CA SER A 128 3.46 -9.27 -3.11
C SER A 128 4.49 -10.21 -3.76
N GLY A 129 5.69 -9.70 -4.04
CA GLY A 129 6.79 -10.45 -4.67
C GLY A 129 6.67 -10.59 -6.20
N LYS A 130 5.63 -10.00 -6.83
CA LYS A 130 5.40 -10.14 -8.27
C LYS A 130 6.40 -9.36 -9.14
N HIS A 131 6.75 -8.15 -8.71
CA HIS A 131 7.57 -7.23 -9.47
C HIS A 131 8.62 -6.57 -8.58
N LYS A 132 9.52 -7.38 -8.01
CA LYS A 132 10.60 -6.88 -7.12
C LYS A 132 11.52 -5.88 -7.81
N GLU A 133 11.71 -6.03 -9.10
CA GLU A 133 12.52 -5.14 -9.95
C GLU A 133 11.99 -3.71 -10.00
N TRP A 134 10.71 -3.49 -9.72
CA TRP A 134 10.11 -2.14 -9.69
C TRP A 134 10.59 -1.28 -8.51
N SER A 135 11.20 -1.90 -7.48
CA SER A 135 11.70 -1.17 -6.30
C SER A 135 12.67 -0.03 -6.65
N LYS A 136 13.46 -0.19 -7.72
CA LYS A 136 14.40 0.85 -8.24
C LYS A 136 13.70 2.09 -8.78
N TYR A 137 12.40 2.00 -9.12
CA TYR A 137 11.65 3.07 -9.80
C TYR A 137 10.60 3.72 -8.90
N VAL A 138 10.28 3.11 -7.76
CA VAL A 138 9.26 3.62 -6.83
C VAL A 138 9.92 4.48 -5.76
N ILE A 139 9.67 5.80 -5.82
CA ILE A 139 10.19 6.77 -4.86
C ILE A 139 9.46 6.57 -3.51
N GLY A 140 10.22 6.42 -2.43
CA GLY A 140 9.68 6.31 -1.06
C GLY A 140 9.62 4.88 -0.51
N LEU A 141 10.13 3.88 -1.23
CA LEU A 141 10.49 2.58 -0.66
C LEU A 141 11.90 2.68 -0.03
N ALA A 142 12.12 3.67 0.83
CA ALA A 142 13.29 3.64 1.68
C ALA A 142 13.07 2.61 2.79
N ALA A 143 14.06 1.74 2.90
CA ALA A 143 14.22 0.59 3.78
C ALA A 143 13.72 0.76 5.22
#